data_fdb6bd013f6e11de836f1b5f934601c8
#
_entry.id   fdb6bd013f6e11de836f1b5f934601c8
#
_cell.length_a   1.000
_cell.length_b   1.000
_cell.length_c   1.000
_cell.angle_alpha   90.00
_cell.angle_beta   90.00
_cell.angle_gamma   90.00
#
_symmetry.space_group_name_H-M   'P 1'
#
loop_
_entity.id
_entity.type
_entity.pdbx_description
1 polymer ?
#
loop_
_entity_poly.entity_id
_entity_poly.type
_entity_poly.pdbx_seq_one_letter_code
_entity_poly.pdbx_strand_id
1 'polypeptide(L)'
;MKKIFTLLTSALFAATVGATDYNGPLSVTLNGSTMPSGETTVSYTEGADGTCDLSLKNFSFAGMPIGTINLKGVAMDKKPLTSVFGDKKTLVIDKGDDASVEAWFGPGMGPMQVFVKGSVQNGKLNAVILIDMTAKEFGIIKVHFGDRADEVGQIANSGFERFRAEKIGLAKGYEPDGWHSFLSCDGSLAKLAGGSHTEESNDVRPGTTSTKSVKVFSTTVVGKSANGTISTGRISAGSATEADPSNHSYIDMSKTDKDSAGDPFYTALVARPDAVSAWVKYVPGKAGITATMSAVITDGSYYQDPEDPTVTYKNVCSKASNTAIGTNNGEWQQITLPFDYAKMDDDATLKARAILLTMSTCSVPGGGSTDKKNPDCLYIDDVELVYNYLPTSISYAGKDLQAFDASNNEYAISGTGDFDASKLASVVNAKDYVTSVSMGEEENGVLPVYYSFISGDYQNTMTYTLNYTKQGESSAISGVNANAKKSVAGIFDLSGRRVKLGSQHGVYIVRTAEGKTAKISK
;
A
#
# COMPACT_ATOMS: atom_id res chain seq x y z
N MET A 1 -35.00 31.08 54.35
CA MET A 1 -33.81 30.43 53.83
C MET A 1 -34.19 29.72 52.54
N LYS A 2 -33.96 30.38 51.41
CA LYS A 2 -34.21 29.85 50.07
C LYS A 2 -32.92 29.23 49.55
N LYS A 3 -32.89 27.91 49.33
CA LYS A 3 -31.79 27.22 48.66
C LYS A 3 -31.96 27.39 47.15
N ILE A 4 -31.04 28.09 46.53
CA ILE A 4 -30.91 28.21 45.09
C ILE A 4 -30.13 26.97 44.62
N PHE A 5 -30.78 26.08 43.88
CA PHE A 5 -30.16 24.99 43.13
C PHE A 5 -29.66 25.58 41.80
N THR A 6 -28.36 25.73 41.67
CA THR A 6 -27.73 26.07 40.39
C THR A 6 -27.57 24.79 39.60
N LEU A 7 -28.40 24.63 38.56
CA LEU A 7 -28.29 23.54 37.58
C LEU A 7 -27.14 23.91 36.61
N LEU A 8 -26.02 23.26 36.75
CA LEU A 8 -24.93 23.33 35.77
C LEU A 8 -25.31 22.43 34.57
N THR A 9 -25.90 23.01 33.55
CA THR A 9 -26.04 22.39 32.25
C THR A 9 -24.66 22.43 31.58
N SER A 10 -23.93 21.31 31.62
CA SER A 10 -22.80 21.08 30.75
C SER A 10 -23.34 20.93 29.32
N ALA A 11 -23.29 22.00 28.55
CA ALA A 11 -23.46 21.94 27.12
C ALA A 11 -22.28 21.15 26.55
N LEU A 12 -22.51 19.89 26.20
CA LEU A 12 -21.62 19.13 25.31
C LEU A 12 -21.67 19.85 23.95
N PHE A 13 -20.69 20.68 23.68
CA PHE A 13 -20.44 21.09 22.30
C PHE A 13 -19.95 19.83 21.55
N ALA A 14 -20.87 19.14 20.90
CA ALA A 14 -20.51 18.29 19.77
C ALA A 14 -19.94 19.25 18.70
N ALA A 15 -18.63 19.35 18.63
CA ALA A 15 -17.99 19.97 17.49
C ALA A 15 -18.43 19.14 16.28
N THR A 16 -19.33 19.67 15.47
CA THR A 16 -19.58 19.13 14.14
C THR A 16 -18.29 19.38 13.37
N VAL A 17 -17.47 18.33 13.25
CA VAL A 17 -16.33 18.35 12.36
C VAL A 17 -16.93 18.47 10.96
N GLY A 18 -16.79 19.63 10.34
CA GLY A 18 -17.28 19.86 8.97
C GLY A 18 -16.54 18.93 7.99
N ALA A 19 -17.20 18.57 6.91
CA ALA A 19 -16.54 17.87 5.83
C ALA A 19 -15.41 18.73 5.26
N THR A 20 -14.27 18.10 5.00
CA THR A 20 -13.15 18.71 4.25
C THR A 20 -13.15 18.15 2.84
N ASP A 21 -13.17 19.03 1.85
CA ASP A 21 -13.10 18.65 0.45
C ASP A 21 -11.65 18.61 -0.02
N TYR A 22 -11.25 17.47 -0.53
CA TYR A 22 -9.93 17.24 -1.14
C TYR A 22 -10.10 17.14 -2.66
N ASN A 23 -9.36 17.98 -3.38
CA ASN A 23 -9.28 17.93 -4.84
C ASN A 23 -7.99 17.20 -5.24
N GLY A 24 -8.09 16.28 -6.17
CA GLY A 24 -6.94 15.52 -6.63
C GLY A 24 -7.25 14.65 -7.84
N PRO A 25 -6.20 14.10 -8.47
CA PRO A 25 -6.36 13.19 -9.58
C PRO A 25 -7.06 11.91 -9.13
N LEU A 26 -7.94 11.41 -10.01
CA LEU A 26 -8.56 10.10 -9.85
C LEU A 26 -8.25 9.24 -11.07
N SER A 27 -7.88 8.00 -10.83
CA SER A 27 -7.73 7.01 -11.89
C SER A 27 -8.51 5.74 -11.54
N VAL A 28 -8.98 5.06 -12.57
CA VAL A 28 -9.72 3.80 -12.45
C VAL A 28 -9.02 2.73 -13.25
N THR A 29 -8.67 1.63 -12.61
CA THR A 29 -8.10 0.45 -13.26
C THR A 29 -9.18 -0.63 -13.36
N LEU A 30 -9.45 -1.05 -14.59
CA LEU A 30 -10.38 -2.10 -14.92
C LEU A 30 -9.67 -3.15 -15.77
N ASN A 31 -9.64 -4.40 -15.31
CA ASN A 31 -8.97 -5.52 -16.00
C ASN A 31 -7.53 -5.18 -16.44
N GLY A 32 -6.74 -4.58 -15.54
CA GLY A 32 -5.35 -4.23 -15.78
C GLY A 32 -5.11 -2.99 -16.64
N SER A 33 -6.18 -2.35 -17.17
CA SER A 33 -6.06 -1.10 -17.93
C SER A 33 -6.44 0.08 -17.06
N THR A 34 -5.50 1.01 -16.84
CA THR A 34 -5.73 2.22 -16.06
C THR A 34 -6.17 3.36 -16.95
N MET A 35 -7.23 4.02 -16.54
CA MET A 35 -7.80 5.19 -17.24
C MET A 35 -7.87 6.36 -16.24
N PRO A 36 -7.23 7.51 -16.53
CA PRO A 36 -7.39 8.70 -15.72
C PRO A 36 -8.83 9.25 -15.87
N SER A 37 -9.47 9.60 -14.76
CA SER A 37 -10.78 10.25 -14.74
C SER A 37 -10.69 11.77 -14.56
N GLY A 38 -9.47 12.32 -14.45
CA GLY A 38 -9.21 13.75 -14.24
C GLY A 38 -9.27 14.16 -12.77
N GLU A 39 -9.30 15.47 -12.54
CA GLU A 39 -9.43 16.05 -11.20
C GLU A 39 -10.84 15.80 -10.64
N THR A 40 -10.89 15.38 -9.40
CA THR A 40 -12.14 15.03 -8.71
C THR A 40 -12.08 15.54 -7.28
N THR A 41 -13.26 15.77 -6.69
CA THR A 41 -13.39 16.15 -5.29
C THR A 41 -13.90 14.98 -4.47
N VAL A 42 -13.17 14.62 -3.41
CA VAL A 42 -13.63 13.69 -2.36
C VAL A 42 -13.87 14.47 -1.08
N SER A 43 -15.08 14.41 -0.56
CA SER A 43 -15.41 14.95 0.75
C SER A 43 -15.04 13.93 1.82
N TYR A 44 -14.28 14.36 2.81
CA TYR A 44 -13.81 13.56 3.95
C TYR A 44 -14.31 14.17 5.25
N THR A 45 -14.90 13.37 6.12
CA THR A 45 -15.39 13.81 7.42
C THR A 45 -14.86 12.88 8.50
N GLU A 46 -14.19 13.43 9.51
CA GLU A 46 -13.74 12.65 10.67
C GLU A 46 -14.89 12.50 11.68
N GLY A 47 -15.14 11.27 12.12
CA GLY A 47 -16.05 10.96 13.22
C GLY A 47 -15.35 11.04 14.58
N ALA A 48 -16.13 11.26 15.63
CA ALA A 48 -15.62 11.33 17.00
C ALA A 48 -15.23 9.95 17.58
N ASP A 49 -15.64 8.88 16.93
CA ASP A 49 -15.54 7.48 17.37
C ASP A 49 -14.34 6.72 16.75
N GLY A 50 -13.39 7.44 16.14
CA GLY A 50 -12.25 6.82 15.45
C GLY A 50 -12.64 6.25 14.07
N THR A 51 -13.62 6.84 13.43
CA THR A 51 -14.02 6.55 12.05
C THR A 51 -13.94 7.79 11.17
N CYS A 52 -14.04 7.59 9.85
CA CYS A 52 -14.24 8.66 8.89
C CYS A 52 -15.27 8.27 7.84
N ASP A 53 -15.85 9.28 7.21
CA ASP A 53 -16.72 9.13 6.04
C ASP A 53 -16.02 9.69 4.81
N LEU A 54 -16.12 8.99 3.68
CA LEU A 54 -15.68 9.46 2.37
C LEU A 54 -16.88 9.54 1.43
N SER A 55 -16.98 10.63 0.69
CA SER A 55 -18.04 10.83 -0.30
C SER A 55 -17.47 11.34 -1.62
N LEU A 56 -17.77 10.63 -2.69
CA LEU A 56 -17.49 11.01 -4.07
C LEU A 56 -18.82 11.27 -4.76
N LYS A 57 -19.18 12.56 -4.85
CA LYS A 57 -20.49 13.00 -5.36
C LYS A 57 -20.50 13.04 -6.89
N ASN A 58 -21.64 12.64 -7.46
CA ASN A 58 -21.92 12.73 -8.90
C ASN A 58 -20.77 12.19 -9.77
N PHE A 59 -20.22 11.04 -9.35
CA PHE A 59 -19.09 10.44 -10.03
C PHE A 59 -19.51 9.96 -11.41
N SER A 60 -18.71 10.29 -12.42
CA SER A 60 -18.82 9.75 -13.76
C SER A 60 -17.51 9.09 -14.20
N PHE A 61 -17.61 8.04 -14.97
CA PHE A 61 -16.46 7.32 -15.50
C PHE A 61 -16.60 7.12 -17.00
N ALA A 62 -15.58 7.52 -17.76
CA ALA A 62 -15.61 7.48 -19.23
C ALA A 62 -16.86 8.15 -19.85
N GLY A 63 -17.33 9.23 -19.26
CA GLY A 63 -18.54 9.96 -19.67
C GLY A 63 -19.87 9.31 -19.25
N MET A 64 -19.82 8.20 -18.53
CA MET A 64 -21.00 7.53 -17.97
C MET A 64 -21.23 7.98 -16.53
N PRO A 65 -22.39 8.51 -16.18
CA PRO A 65 -22.72 8.87 -14.81
C PRO A 65 -22.89 7.57 -13.98
N ILE A 66 -22.10 7.48 -12.90
CA ILE A 66 -22.10 6.33 -11.99
C ILE A 66 -23.02 6.59 -10.78
N GLY A 67 -23.01 7.82 -10.26
CA GLY A 67 -23.74 8.21 -9.07
C GLY A 67 -22.86 8.69 -7.93
N THR A 68 -23.41 8.74 -6.74
CA THR A 68 -22.71 9.16 -5.52
C THR A 68 -22.23 7.94 -4.75
N ILE A 69 -20.92 7.86 -4.49
CA ILE A 69 -20.29 6.83 -3.70
C ILE A 69 -20.09 7.37 -2.28
N ASN A 70 -20.74 6.75 -1.30
CA ASN A 70 -20.63 7.11 0.12
C ASN A 70 -20.08 5.91 0.90
N LEU A 71 -18.89 6.06 1.47
CA LEU A 71 -18.30 5.10 2.39
C LEU A 71 -18.37 5.66 3.80
N LYS A 72 -19.25 5.12 4.63
CA LYS A 72 -19.52 5.63 5.98
C LYS A 72 -18.88 4.75 7.06
N GLY A 73 -18.43 5.40 8.14
CA GLY A 73 -17.90 4.74 9.32
C GLY A 73 -16.67 3.89 9.01
N VAL A 74 -15.79 4.35 8.11
CA VAL A 74 -14.53 3.68 7.80
C VAL A 74 -13.60 3.80 9.01
N ALA A 75 -13.06 2.68 9.49
CA ALA A 75 -12.17 2.67 10.64
C ALA A 75 -10.92 3.52 10.40
N MET A 76 -10.53 4.33 11.38
CA MET A 76 -9.45 5.31 11.27
C MET A 76 -8.57 5.31 12.52
N ASP A 77 -7.25 5.48 12.34
CA ASP A 77 -6.29 5.81 13.39
C ASP A 77 -5.72 7.21 13.14
N LYS A 78 -6.02 8.14 14.03
CA LYS A 78 -5.61 9.55 13.93
C LYS A 78 -4.38 9.81 14.79
N LYS A 79 -3.39 10.46 14.19
CA LYS A 79 -2.21 11.03 14.83
C LYS A 79 -2.14 12.54 14.54
N PRO A 80 -1.32 13.31 15.26
CA PRO A 80 -1.26 14.77 15.08
C PRO A 80 -1.05 15.24 13.64
N LEU A 81 -0.26 14.51 12.84
CA LEU A 81 0.10 14.89 11.47
C LEU A 81 -0.42 13.95 10.40
N THR A 82 -1.02 12.81 10.77
CA THR A 82 -1.46 11.78 9.83
C THR A 82 -2.71 11.09 10.36
N SER A 83 -3.72 10.95 9.53
CA SER A 83 -4.83 10.02 9.75
C SER A 83 -4.70 8.88 8.76
N VAL A 84 -4.69 7.64 9.24
CA VAL A 84 -4.67 6.42 8.43
C VAL A 84 -6.03 5.74 8.58
N PHE A 85 -6.62 5.33 7.47
CA PHE A 85 -7.92 4.66 7.49
C PHE A 85 -7.93 3.41 6.62
N GLY A 86 -8.81 2.48 6.96
CA GLY A 86 -9.01 1.28 6.14
C GLY A 86 -10.13 0.40 6.66
N ASP A 87 -10.94 -0.12 5.73
CA ASP A 87 -12.08 -0.98 6.07
C ASP A 87 -12.57 -1.81 4.87
N LYS A 88 -13.46 -2.77 5.18
CA LYS A 88 -14.31 -3.47 4.23
C LYS A 88 -15.75 -3.04 4.45
N LYS A 89 -16.41 -2.54 3.43
CA LYS A 89 -17.78 -2.04 3.48
C LYS A 89 -18.65 -2.71 2.41
N THR A 90 -19.95 -2.62 2.60
CA THR A 90 -20.93 -2.91 1.55
C THR A 90 -21.44 -1.59 1.00
N LEU A 91 -21.23 -1.37 -0.29
CA LEU A 91 -21.68 -0.18 -1.00
C LEU A 91 -22.99 -0.47 -1.72
N VAL A 92 -23.95 0.43 -1.56
CA VAL A 92 -25.10 0.59 -2.47
C VAL A 92 -24.92 1.96 -3.11
N ILE A 93 -24.82 2.01 -4.43
CA ILE A 93 -24.65 3.28 -5.14
C ILE A 93 -25.93 4.11 -4.99
N ASP A 94 -25.77 5.32 -4.47
CA ASP A 94 -26.86 6.29 -4.37
C ASP A 94 -26.97 7.08 -5.67
N LYS A 95 -28.20 7.44 -6.02
CA LYS A 95 -28.47 8.30 -7.18
C LYS A 95 -27.87 9.69 -6.99
N GLY A 96 -27.72 10.14 -5.72
CA GLY A 96 -27.32 11.50 -5.37
C GLY A 96 -28.37 12.54 -5.78
N ASP A 97 -27.94 13.80 -5.82
CA ASP A 97 -28.81 14.95 -6.13
C ASP A 97 -28.94 15.20 -7.65
N ASP A 98 -28.18 14.46 -8.49
CA ASP A 98 -28.20 14.63 -9.92
C ASP A 98 -29.33 13.78 -10.56
N ALA A 99 -30.39 14.43 -10.97
CA ALA A 99 -31.53 13.79 -11.62
C ALA A 99 -31.19 13.15 -12.99
N SER A 100 -30.05 13.54 -13.61
CA SER A 100 -29.59 13.01 -14.90
C SER A 100 -28.84 11.68 -14.77
N VAL A 101 -28.48 11.26 -13.55
CA VAL A 101 -27.87 9.96 -13.28
C VAL A 101 -28.92 8.87 -13.48
N GLU A 102 -29.18 8.53 -14.72
CA GLU A 102 -29.78 7.25 -15.07
C GLU A 102 -28.73 6.18 -14.89
N ALA A 103 -28.96 5.38 -13.91
CA ALA A 103 -28.06 4.42 -13.35
C ALA A 103 -27.61 3.37 -14.36
N TRP A 104 -26.45 3.56 -14.94
CA TRP A 104 -25.74 2.44 -15.56
C TRP A 104 -25.24 1.45 -14.49
N PHE A 105 -24.86 1.96 -13.34
CA PHE A 105 -24.55 1.20 -12.11
C PHE A 105 -25.60 1.41 -11.00
N GLY A 106 -26.81 1.79 -11.34
CA GLY A 106 -27.84 2.09 -10.39
C GLY A 106 -28.39 0.91 -9.59
N PRO A 107 -29.62 1.03 -9.07
CA PRO A 107 -30.24 0.07 -8.14
C PRO A 107 -30.26 -1.38 -8.61
N GLY A 108 -30.13 -1.64 -9.92
CA GLY A 108 -30.06 -2.99 -10.49
C GLY A 108 -28.75 -3.73 -10.22
N MET A 109 -27.69 -3.05 -9.76
CA MET A 109 -26.40 -3.67 -9.47
C MET A 109 -26.35 -4.33 -8.10
N GLY A 110 -27.26 -3.93 -7.20
CA GLY A 110 -27.30 -4.45 -5.83
C GLY A 110 -26.12 -4.00 -4.96
N PRO A 111 -25.99 -4.57 -3.76
CA PRO A 111 -24.89 -4.27 -2.86
C PRO A 111 -23.58 -4.89 -3.37
N MET A 112 -22.49 -4.12 -3.30
CA MET A 112 -21.15 -4.54 -3.71
C MET A 112 -20.19 -4.51 -2.51
N GLN A 113 -19.23 -5.41 -2.47
CA GLN A 113 -18.15 -5.34 -1.50
C GLN A 113 -17.12 -4.30 -1.93
N VAL A 114 -16.77 -3.43 -1.01
CA VAL A 114 -15.78 -2.37 -1.23
C VAL A 114 -14.72 -2.47 -0.14
N PHE A 115 -13.46 -2.37 -0.56
CA PHE A 115 -12.31 -2.32 0.32
C PHE A 115 -11.65 -0.97 0.13
N VAL A 116 -11.39 -0.25 1.21
CA VAL A 116 -10.80 1.08 1.17
C VAL A 116 -9.62 1.17 2.13
N LYS A 117 -8.51 1.74 1.66
CA LYS A 117 -7.37 2.15 2.48
C LYS A 117 -6.85 3.50 2.01
N GLY A 118 -6.32 4.27 2.96
CA GLY A 118 -5.74 5.55 2.64
C GLY A 118 -5.21 6.31 3.83
N SER A 119 -4.79 7.52 3.54
CA SER A 119 -4.30 8.44 4.56
C SER A 119 -4.62 9.89 4.21
N VAL A 120 -4.71 10.71 5.26
CA VAL A 120 -4.66 12.16 5.15
C VAL A 120 -3.37 12.61 5.82
N GLN A 121 -2.48 13.20 5.07
CA GLN A 121 -1.19 13.70 5.53
C GLN A 121 -0.84 15.00 4.81
N ASN A 122 -0.31 15.98 5.53
CA ASN A 122 0.10 17.28 4.96
C ASN A 122 -1.00 17.94 4.11
N GLY A 123 -2.26 17.86 4.56
CA GLY A 123 -3.42 18.43 3.86
C GLY A 123 -3.77 17.73 2.53
N LYS A 124 -3.26 16.53 2.29
CA LYS A 124 -3.56 15.71 1.11
C LYS A 124 -4.22 14.40 1.52
N LEU A 125 -5.24 14.01 0.78
CA LEU A 125 -5.91 12.72 0.87
C LEU A 125 -5.37 11.82 -0.24
N ASN A 126 -4.90 10.63 0.12
CA ASN A 126 -4.56 9.57 -0.82
C ASN A 126 -5.33 8.30 -0.44
N ALA A 127 -5.96 7.65 -1.39
CA ALA A 127 -6.77 6.48 -1.15
C ALA A 127 -6.72 5.48 -2.30
N VAL A 128 -6.78 4.19 -1.95
CA VAL A 128 -7.07 3.09 -2.85
C VAL A 128 -8.41 2.48 -2.45
N ILE A 129 -9.30 2.32 -3.42
CA ILE A 129 -10.62 1.73 -3.23
C ILE A 129 -10.77 0.60 -4.24
N LEU A 130 -11.11 -0.59 -3.75
CA LEU A 130 -11.41 -1.75 -4.58
C LEU A 130 -12.90 -2.03 -4.51
N ILE A 131 -13.54 -2.18 -5.66
CA ILE A 131 -14.96 -2.51 -5.77
C ILE A 131 -15.04 -3.89 -6.42
N ASP A 132 -15.57 -4.88 -5.71
CA ASP A 132 -15.73 -6.23 -6.24
C ASP A 132 -16.98 -6.29 -7.14
N MET A 133 -16.71 -6.27 -8.43
CA MET A 133 -17.70 -6.40 -9.51
C MET A 133 -17.54 -7.71 -10.27
N THR A 134 -16.86 -8.69 -9.70
CA THR A 134 -16.49 -9.94 -10.36
C THR A 134 -17.72 -10.75 -10.77
N ALA A 135 -18.74 -10.78 -9.91
CA ALA A 135 -20.04 -11.41 -10.22
C ALA A 135 -20.79 -10.76 -11.40
N LYS A 136 -20.38 -9.57 -11.82
CA LYS A 136 -20.93 -8.83 -12.96
C LYS A 136 -19.96 -8.79 -14.15
N GLU A 137 -18.97 -9.67 -14.15
CA GLU A 137 -17.95 -9.83 -15.19
C GLU A 137 -17.01 -8.62 -15.40
N PHE A 138 -17.00 -7.66 -14.47
CA PHE A 138 -16.09 -6.51 -14.50
C PHE A 138 -14.81 -6.73 -13.70
N GLY A 139 -14.70 -7.84 -12.96
CA GLY A 139 -13.57 -8.09 -12.05
C GLY A 139 -13.56 -7.15 -10.85
N ILE A 140 -12.40 -7.00 -10.22
CA ILE A 140 -12.19 -6.01 -9.17
C ILE A 140 -11.78 -4.69 -9.83
N ILE A 141 -12.60 -3.67 -9.64
CA ILE A 141 -12.30 -2.30 -10.09
C ILE A 141 -11.44 -1.65 -9.02
N LYS A 142 -10.26 -1.12 -9.41
CA LYS A 142 -9.38 -0.35 -8.53
C LYS A 142 -9.51 1.13 -8.85
N VAL A 143 -9.81 1.92 -7.83
CA VAL A 143 -9.85 3.38 -7.89
C VAL A 143 -8.71 3.94 -7.05
N HIS A 144 -7.86 4.75 -7.65
CA HIS A 144 -6.84 5.54 -6.98
C HIS A 144 -7.28 7.00 -6.92
N PHE A 145 -7.23 7.62 -5.74
CA PHE A 145 -7.48 9.04 -5.54
C PHE A 145 -6.31 9.69 -4.84
N GLY A 146 -5.84 10.81 -5.37
CA GLY A 146 -4.73 11.61 -4.86
C GLY A 146 -3.41 11.36 -5.59
N ASP A 147 -2.49 12.31 -5.45
CA ASP A 147 -1.20 12.31 -6.17
C ASP A 147 -0.28 11.12 -5.85
N ARG A 148 -0.49 10.47 -4.68
CA ARG A 148 0.31 9.37 -4.15
C ARG A 148 -0.55 8.16 -3.77
N ALA A 149 -1.63 7.92 -4.49
CA ALA A 149 -2.52 6.80 -4.18
C ALA A 149 -1.86 5.43 -4.42
N ASP A 150 -0.89 5.35 -5.33
CA ASP A 150 -0.04 4.20 -5.58
C ASP A 150 0.97 3.92 -4.44
N GLU A 151 1.27 4.93 -3.60
CA GLU A 151 2.12 4.79 -2.42
C GLU A 151 1.32 4.37 -1.16
N VAL A 152 -0.01 4.26 -1.23
CA VAL A 152 -0.82 3.79 -0.09
C VAL A 152 -0.39 2.38 0.32
N GLY A 153 0.04 2.24 1.57
CA GLY A 153 0.60 1.00 2.10
C GLY A 153 2.08 0.79 1.83
N GLN A 154 2.73 1.67 1.09
CA GLN A 154 4.16 1.63 0.80
C GLN A 154 4.91 2.75 1.55
N ILE A 155 6.24 2.71 1.52
CA ILE A 155 7.08 3.83 1.95
C ILE A 155 7.01 4.90 0.85
N ALA A 156 6.76 6.13 1.25
CA ALA A 156 6.65 7.23 0.29
C ALA A 156 7.94 7.39 -0.53
N ASN A 157 7.78 7.68 -1.84
CA ASN A 157 8.90 7.95 -2.75
C ASN A 157 9.99 6.86 -2.73
N SER A 158 9.60 5.62 -2.64
CA SER A 158 10.51 4.47 -2.49
C SER A 158 11.39 4.20 -3.72
N GLY A 159 11.03 4.70 -4.90
CA GLY A 159 11.87 4.74 -6.10
C GLY A 159 12.73 6.01 -6.22
N PHE A 160 12.76 6.88 -5.21
CA PHE A 160 13.62 8.06 -5.11
C PHE A 160 13.53 9.05 -6.29
N GLU A 161 12.35 9.21 -6.89
CA GLU A 161 12.15 10.12 -8.03
C GLU A 161 11.99 11.60 -7.63
N ARG A 162 11.66 11.88 -6.36
CA ARG A 162 11.41 13.23 -5.84
C ARG A 162 12.41 13.58 -4.76
N PHE A 163 13.00 14.79 -4.88
CA PHE A 163 13.97 15.33 -3.93
C PHE A 163 13.56 16.74 -3.51
N ARG A 164 13.76 17.07 -2.23
CA ARG A 164 13.56 18.38 -1.67
C ARG A 164 14.88 19.00 -1.21
N ALA A 165 14.95 20.33 -1.23
CA ALA A 165 16.09 21.06 -0.67
C ALA A 165 15.97 21.10 0.86
N GLU A 166 17.07 20.76 1.55
CA GLU A 166 17.19 20.84 2.99
C GLU A 166 18.42 21.62 3.41
N LYS A 167 18.39 22.19 4.62
CA LYS A 167 19.52 22.89 5.19
C LYS A 167 19.54 22.81 6.71
N ILE A 168 20.75 22.71 7.28
CA ILE A 168 20.98 22.84 8.71
C ILE A 168 22.24 23.68 8.97
N GLY A 169 22.12 24.77 9.70
CA GLY A 169 23.22 25.70 9.87
C GLY A 169 23.72 26.26 8.55
N LEU A 170 24.98 26.00 8.17
CA LEU A 170 25.60 26.36 6.91
C LEU A 170 25.53 25.23 5.87
N ALA A 171 25.22 24.02 6.26
CA ALA A 171 25.09 22.87 5.37
C ALA A 171 23.76 22.94 4.61
N LYS A 172 23.80 22.61 3.33
CA LYS A 172 22.63 22.54 2.44
C LYS A 172 22.84 21.44 1.39
N GLY A 173 21.75 20.83 0.97
CA GLY A 173 21.75 19.75 -0.02
C GLY A 173 20.32 19.32 -0.33
N TYR A 174 20.16 18.08 -0.75
CA TYR A 174 18.90 17.49 -1.12
C TYR A 174 18.68 16.19 -0.36
N GLU A 175 17.44 15.96 0.06
CA GLU A 175 16.95 14.69 0.61
C GLU A 175 15.77 14.20 -0.22
N PRO A 176 15.60 12.87 -0.39
CA PRO A 176 14.39 12.36 -1.02
C PRO A 176 13.15 12.70 -0.18
N ASP A 177 12.01 12.98 -0.80
CA ASP A 177 10.75 13.21 -0.10
C ASP A 177 10.39 12.01 0.77
N GLY A 178 10.03 12.26 2.04
CA GLY A 178 9.69 11.21 3.01
C GLY A 178 10.89 10.45 3.60
N TRP A 179 12.12 10.83 3.23
CA TRP A 179 13.36 10.27 3.75
C TRP A 179 14.27 11.36 4.33
N HIS A 180 15.05 11.01 5.35
CA HIS A 180 15.80 11.98 6.14
C HIS A 180 17.25 11.55 6.30
N SER A 181 18.14 12.51 6.29
CA SER A 181 19.57 12.37 6.52
C SER A 181 20.04 13.33 7.63
N PHE A 182 21.32 13.56 7.73
CA PHE A 182 21.86 14.56 8.67
C PHE A 182 21.51 16.02 8.27
N LEU A 183 20.95 16.27 7.10
CA LEU A 183 20.49 17.63 6.72
C LEU A 183 19.20 18.05 7.44
N SER A 184 18.37 17.10 7.86
CA SER A 184 17.13 17.35 8.62
C SER A 184 17.19 16.78 10.05
N CYS A 185 18.39 16.43 10.52
CA CYS A 185 18.62 15.86 11.85
C CYS A 185 18.39 16.86 12.98
N ASP A 186 18.30 16.33 14.19
CA ASP A 186 18.36 17.11 15.43
C ASP A 186 19.53 16.68 16.32
N GLY A 187 19.50 17.06 17.59
CA GLY A 187 20.57 16.78 18.57
C GLY A 187 21.53 17.93 18.73
N SER A 188 22.38 17.83 19.77
CA SER A 188 23.29 18.90 20.17
C SER A 188 24.37 19.23 19.13
N LEU A 189 24.71 18.26 18.27
CA LEU A 189 25.72 18.38 17.22
C LEU A 189 25.13 18.49 15.81
N ALA A 190 23.81 18.61 15.68
CA ALA A 190 23.13 18.63 14.41
C ALA A 190 23.74 19.60 13.37
N LYS A 191 24.08 20.82 13.78
CA LYS A 191 24.71 21.83 12.92
C LYS A 191 26.13 21.47 12.45
N LEU A 192 26.82 20.58 13.17
CA LEU A 192 28.16 20.09 12.82
C LEU A 192 28.07 18.83 11.97
N ALA A 193 27.08 17.97 12.23
CA ALA A 193 26.82 16.73 11.50
C ALA A 193 26.16 16.96 10.14
N GLY A 194 25.54 18.11 9.93
CA GLY A 194 24.71 18.46 8.78
C GLY A 194 25.44 18.64 7.46
N GLY A 195 26.59 18.02 7.25
CA GLY A 195 27.13 17.86 5.89
C GLY A 195 26.17 16.99 5.07
N SER A 196 26.03 17.28 3.76
CA SER A 196 25.20 16.43 2.90
C SER A 196 25.72 14.99 2.90
N HIS A 197 24.88 14.07 3.30
CA HIS A 197 25.19 12.64 3.28
C HIS A 197 24.31 11.90 2.26
N THR A 198 23.49 12.62 1.50
CA THR A 198 22.66 12.11 0.41
C THR A 198 22.78 12.98 -0.83
N GLU A 199 22.75 12.34 -1.98
CA GLU A 199 22.72 12.97 -3.29
C GLU A 199 21.74 12.24 -4.22
N GLU A 200 21.14 12.98 -5.14
CA GLU A 200 20.44 12.39 -6.28
C GLU A 200 21.45 11.66 -7.18
N SER A 201 21.10 10.49 -7.68
CA SER A 201 21.92 9.68 -8.58
C SER A 201 21.11 9.18 -9.76
N ASN A 202 21.74 9.16 -10.95
CA ASN A 202 21.19 8.53 -12.16
C ASN A 202 21.65 7.07 -12.32
N ASP A 203 22.40 6.55 -11.36
CA ASP A 203 22.82 5.14 -11.32
C ASP A 203 21.69 4.33 -10.68
N VAL A 204 20.80 3.78 -11.49
CA VAL A 204 19.59 3.05 -11.08
C VAL A 204 19.78 1.55 -11.26
N ARG A 205 18.97 0.75 -10.55
CA ARG A 205 19.05 -0.70 -10.69
C ARG A 205 18.63 -1.18 -12.09
N PRO A 206 19.17 -2.31 -12.59
CA PRO A 206 18.75 -2.88 -13.87
C PRO A 206 17.28 -3.28 -13.89
N GLY A 207 16.59 -2.96 -14.98
CA GLY A 207 15.20 -3.36 -15.21
C GLY A 207 14.14 -2.54 -14.46
N THR A 208 14.54 -1.47 -13.75
CA THR A 208 13.58 -0.50 -13.18
C THR A 208 13.02 0.43 -14.26
N THR A 209 11.88 1.06 -13.93
CA THR A 209 11.37 2.22 -14.66
C THR A 209 11.77 3.54 -14.00
N SER A 210 12.44 3.48 -12.83
CA SER A 210 13.01 4.62 -12.13
C SER A 210 14.06 5.32 -12.99
N THR A 211 14.11 6.64 -12.89
CA THR A 211 15.12 7.48 -13.56
C THR A 211 16.21 7.92 -12.59
N LYS A 212 15.96 7.78 -11.30
CA LYS A 212 16.82 8.21 -10.21
C LYS A 212 16.94 7.14 -9.13
N SER A 213 17.98 7.27 -8.34
CA SER A 213 18.19 6.57 -7.08
C SER A 213 18.74 7.55 -6.05
N VAL A 214 18.85 7.16 -4.79
CA VAL A 214 19.56 7.94 -3.78
C VAL A 214 20.95 7.36 -3.56
N LYS A 215 21.95 8.25 -3.52
CA LYS A 215 23.31 7.94 -3.08
C LYS A 215 23.50 8.46 -1.67
N VAL A 216 23.81 7.59 -0.75
CA VAL A 216 24.18 7.86 0.64
C VAL A 216 25.69 7.68 0.78
N PHE A 217 26.38 8.62 1.40
CA PHE A 217 27.85 8.52 1.50
C PHE A 217 28.38 8.96 2.85
N SER A 218 29.49 8.32 3.27
CA SER A 218 30.22 8.70 4.47
C SER A 218 30.98 10.01 4.28
N THR A 219 31.25 10.71 5.37
CA THR A 219 32.10 11.91 5.37
C THR A 219 33.03 11.91 6.56
N THR A 220 33.95 12.89 6.61
CA THR A 220 34.87 13.06 7.74
C THR A 220 34.49 14.32 8.50
N VAL A 221 34.15 14.17 9.77
CA VAL A 221 33.85 15.27 10.68
C VAL A 221 34.92 15.28 11.78
N VAL A 222 35.68 16.37 11.88
CA VAL A 222 36.75 16.54 12.89
C VAL A 222 37.72 15.34 12.92
N GLY A 223 38.10 14.81 11.74
CA GLY A 223 39.02 13.69 11.64
C GLY A 223 38.46 12.29 11.90
N LYS A 224 37.15 12.17 12.20
CA LYS A 224 36.45 10.92 12.43
C LYS A 224 35.51 10.63 11.26
N SER A 225 35.28 9.33 10.97
CA SER A 225 34.29 8.94 9.98
C SER A 225 32.88 9.19 10.54
N ALA A 226 32.07 9.90 9.79
CA ALA A 226 30.63 9.96 9.98
C ALA A 226 29.98 9.09 8.90
N ASN A 227 29.36 7.99 9.30
CA ASN A 227 28.69 7.10 8.37
C ASN A 227 27.57 7.86 7.65
N GLY A 228 27.45 7.67 6.34
CA GLY A 228 26.27 8.10 5.61
C GLY A 228 25.07 7.33 6.10
N THR A 229 23.98 8.01 6.41
CA THR A 229 22.76 7.39 6.94
C THR A 229 21.54 8.04 6.34
N ILE A 230 20.57 7.22 5.96
CA ILE A 230 19.24 7.63 5.50
C ILE A 230 18.18 6.86 6.30
N SER A 231 17.08 7.51 6.64
CA SER A 231 16.02 6.93 7.47
C SER A 231 14.65 7.44 7.07
N THR A 232 13.61 6.63 7.28
CA THR A 232 12.20 7.06 7.20
C THR A 232 11.73 7.75 8.50
N GLY A 233 12.58 7.74 9.54
CA GLY A 233 12.43 8.52 10.77
C GLY A 233 13.37 9.71 10.80
N ARG A 234 13.48 10.39 11.95
CA ARG A 234 14.45 11.47 12.14
C ARG A 234 15.77 10.93 12.65
N ILE A 235 16.89 11.55 12.26
CA ILE A 235 18.22 11.25 12.77
C ILE A 235 18.56 12.22 13.89
N SER A 236 19.12 11.73 14.98
CA SER A 236 19.69 12.55 16.06
C SER A 236 21.22 12.47 16.04
N ALA A 237 21.88 13.63 16.08
CA ALA A 237 23.32 13.77 16.20
C ALA A 237 23.62 14.40 17.58
N GLY A 238 23.68 13.58 18.62
CA GLY A 238 23.77 14.04 20.02
C GLY A 238 25.19 14.12 20.56
N SER A 239 26.12 13.29 20.06
CA SER A 239 27.47 13.13 20.64
C SER A 239 28.56 13.03 19.58
N ALA A 240 29.75 13.51 19.91
CA ALA A 240 30.98 13.31 19.15
C ALA A 240 31.59 11.91 19.35
N THR A 241 31.09 11.12 20.30
CA THR A 241 31.41 9.70 20.46
C THR A 241 30.46 8.92 19.56
N GLU A 242 30.98 8.24 18.58
CA GLU A 242 30.23 7.67 17.46
C GLU A 242 29.16 6.63 17.92
N ALA A 243 29.52 5.80 18.93
CA ALA A 243 28.65 4.76 19.48
C ALA A 243 27.77 5.24 20.65
N ASP A 244 27.72 6.54 20.92
CA ASP A 244 26.87 7.11 21.96
C ASP A 244 25.39 6.91 21.63
N PRO A 245 24.54 6.43 22.56
CA PRO A 245 23.11 6.22 22.31
C PRO A 245 22.34 7.48 21.84
N SER A 246 22.88 8.69 22.06
CA SER A 246 22.28 9.93 21.53
C SER A 246 22.47 10.11 20.00
N ASN A 247 23.26 9.24 19.37
CA ASN A 247 23.41 9.16 17.91
C ASN A 247 22.56 8.01 17.40
N HIS A 248 21.38 8.30 16.88
CA HIS A 248 20.40 7.29 16.45
C HIS A 248 19.44 7.82 15.40
N SER A 249 18.74 6.93 14.71
CA SER A 249 17.50 7.25 14.01
C SER A 249 16.33 6.98 14.95
N TYR A 250 15.22 7.74 14.84
CA TYR A 250 14.09 7.52 15.72
C TYR A 250 12.76 7.84 15.04
N ILE A 251 11.70 7.32 15.63
CA ILE A 251 10.32 7.57 15.24
C ILE A 251 9.48 7.92 16.47
N ASP A 252 8.56 8.88 16.34
CA ASP A 252 7.59 9.24 17.37
C ASP A 252 6.37 9.93 16.71
N MET A 253 5.28 9.20 16.53
CA MET A 253 4.06 9.73 15.92
C MET A 253 3.30 10.74 16.78
N SER A 254 3.72 10.98 18.03
CA SER A 254 3.16 12.04 18.88
C SER A 254 3.74 13.42 18.57
N LYS A 255 4.86 13.48 17.83
CA LYS A 255 5.54 14.73 17.47
C LYS A 255 4.80 15.46 16.35
N THR A 256 4.97 16.78 16.34
CA THR A 256 4.40 17.69 15.34
C THR A 256 5.46 18.35 14.48
N ASP A 257 6.73 17.93 14.64
CA ASP A 257 7.84 18.39 13.80
C ASP A 257 7.65 17.91 12.38
N LYS A 258 8.05 18.75 11.44
CA LYS A 258 7.94 18.53 10.01
C LYS A 258 9.25 18.85 9.31
N ASP A 259 9.51 18.19 8.21
CA ASP A 259 10.58 18.55 7.28
C ASP A 259 10.23 19.80 6.45
N SER A 260 11.10 20.21 5.54
CA SER A 260 10.89 21.39 4.71
C SER A 260 9.74 21.25 3.70
N ALA A 261 9.32 20.03 3.37
CA ALA A 261 8.14 19.76 2.55
C ALA A 261 6.83 19.79 3.36
N GLY A 262 6.92 19.78 4.69
CA GLY A 262 5.79 19.73 5.60
C GLY A 262 5.38 18.31 5.98
N ASP A 263 6.17 17.29 5.61
CA ASP A 263 5.92 15.90 5.96
C ASP A 263 6.46 15.57 7.37
N PRO A 264 5.83 14.64 8.12
CA PRO A 264 6.29 14.23 9.43
C PRO A 264 7.56 13.37 9.35
N PHE A 265 8.34 13.31 10.44
CA PHE A 265 9.50 12.45 10.56
C PHE A 265 9.13 11.01 10.96
N TYR A 266 8.12 10.44 10.29
CA TYR A 266 7.72 9.06 10.47
C TYR A 266 6.93 8.55 9.26
N THR A 267 6.97 7.24 9.05
CA THR A 267 6.14 6.55 8.05
C THR A 267 5.06 5.75 8.75
N ALA A 268 3.79 6.13 8.52
CA ALA A 268 2.63 5.41 9.05
C ALA A 268 2.32 4.18 8.19
N LEU A 269 1.95 3.06 8.84
CA LEU A 269 1.53 1.83 8.18
C LEU A 269 0.00 1.74 8.10
N VAL A 270 -0.52 1.24 6.98
CA VAL A 270 -1.94 0.91 6.79
C VAL A 270 -2.20 -0.60 6.91
N ALA A 271 -1.14 -1.41 6.91
CA ALA A 271 -1.18 -2.86 7.05
C ALA A 271 0.18 -3.38 7.53
N ARG A 272 0.23 -4.66 7.97
CA ARG A 272 1.47 -5.36 8.34
C ARG A 272 2.12 -5.97 7.10
N PRO A 273 3.27 -5.48 6.63
CA PRO A 273 3.99 -6.12 5.54
C PRO A 273 4.62 -7.45 6.01
N ASP A 274 4.82 -8.39 5.09
CA ASP A 274 5.53 -9.64 5.35
C ASP A 274 7.04 -9.47 5.35
N ALA A 275 7.53 -8.51 4.57
CA ALA A 275 8.94 -8.17 4.46
C ALA A 275 9.12 -6.72 4.00
N VAL A 276 10.36 -6.22 4.09
CA VAL A 276 10.80 -5.06 3.32
C VAL A 276 11.93 -5.51 2.40
N SER A 277 11.91 -5.07 1.15
CA SER A 277 13.00 -5.26 0.19
C SER A 277 13.55 -3.92 -0.28
N ALA A 278 14.82 -3.90 -0.67
CA ALA A 278 15.47 -2.75 -1.28
C ALA A 278 16.52 -3.22 -2.29
N TRP A 279 16.65 -2.52 -3.40
CA TRP A 279 17.79 -2.68 -4.27
C TRP A 279 18.91 -1.77 -3.80
N VAL A 280 20.11 -2.35 -3.66
CA VAL A 280 21.29 -1.61 -3.18
C VAL A 280 22.52 -1.92 -4.03
N LYS A 281 23.39 -0.91 -4.15
CA LYS A 281 24.73 -1.05 -4.70
C LYS A 281 25.69 -0.40 -3.73
N TYR A 282 26.58 -1.20 -3.17
CA TYR A 282 27.53 -0.73 -2.15
C TYR A 282 28.96 -0.65 -2.69
N VAL A 283 29.54 0.52 -2.54
CA VAL A 283 30.93 0.81 -2.92
C VAL A 283 31.69 1.27 -1.66
N PRO A 284 32.39 0.38 -0.97
CA PRO A 284 33.16 0.74 0.21
C PRO A 284 34.40 1.55 -0.15
N GLY A 285 34.64 2.65 0.56
CA GLY A 285 35.88 3.43 0.49
C GLY A 285 37.04 2.80 1.25
N LYS A 286 36.75 1.80 2.09
CA LYS A 286 37.71 1.06 2.89
C LYS A 286 37.40 -0.44 2.81
N ALA A 287 38.41 -1.26 2.63
CA ALA A 287 38.22 -2.70 2.56
C ALA A 287 37.72 -3.30 3.89
N GLY A 288 36.88 -4.34 3.81
CA GLY A 288 36.42 -5.13 4.95
C GLY A 288 35.27 -4.50 5.76
N ILE A 289 34.66 -3.42 5.29
CA ILE A 289 33.44 -2.85 5.88
C ILE A 289 32.19 -3.24 5.09
N THR A 290 31.04 -3.23 5.76
CA THR A 290 29.74 -3.58 5.19
C THR A 290 28.72 -2.49 5.51
N ALA A 291 27.80 -2.26 4.58
CA ALA A 291 26.64 -1.42 4.82
C ALA A 291 25.56 -2.17 5.64
N THR A 292 24.57 -1.44 6.12
CA THR A 292 23.46 -2.01 6.91
C THR A 292 22.12 -1.57 6.40
N MET A 293 21.11 -2.40 6.67
CA MET A 293 19.70 -2.09 6.56
C MET A 293 19.00 -2.62 7.82
N SER A 294 18.28 -1.77 8.53
CA SER A 294 17.48 -2.08 9.72
C SER A 294 16.07 -1.60 9.52
N ALA A 295 15.08 -2.44 9.80
CA ALA A 295 13.67 -2.11 9.71
C ALA A 295 12.96 -2.53 10.99
N VAL A 296 12.29 -1.58 11.66
CA VAL A 296 11.59 -1.81 12.91
C VAL A 296 10.15 -1.30 12.80
N ILE A 297 9.21 -2.19 13.05
CA ILE A 297 7.78 -1.86 13.09
C ILE A 297 7.38 -1.65 14.54
N THR A 298 6.73 -0.52 14.83
CA THR A 298 6.33 -0.10 16.17
C THR A 298 4.84 0.25 16.24
N ASP A 299 4.36 0.49 17.46
CA ASP A 299 3.00 1.01 17.70
C ASP A 299 2.89 2.54 17.48
N GLY A 300 3.96 3.18 16.96
CA GLY A 300 4.02 4.61 16.70
C GLY A 300 4.46 5.47 17.87
N SER A 301 4.65 4.92 19.07
CA SER A 301 5.31 5.63 20.17
C SER A 301 6.83 5.67 19.97
N TYR A 302 7.53 6.50 20.76
CA TYR A 302 8.96 6.72 20.59
C TYR A 302 9.76 5.41 20.58
N TYR A 303 10.58 5.26 19.55
CA TYR A 303 11.55 4.19 19.38
C TYR A 303 12.79 4.73 18.69
N GLN A 304 13.98 4.28 19.09
CA GLN A 304 15.25 4.63 18.43
C GLN A 304 16.04 3.40 17.99
N ASP A 305 16.82 3.57 16.92
CA ASP A 305 17.74 2.58 16.38
C ASP A 305 19.11 3.22 16.04
N PRO A 306 20.21 2.81 16.67
CA PRO A 306 20.34 1.75 17.69
C PRO A 306 19.57 2.03 18.98
N GLU A 307 19.08 0.96 19.62
CA GLU A 307 18.41 1.05 20.91
C GLU A 307 19.36 1.58 22.00
N ASP A 308 18.82 2.44 22.88
CA ASP A 308 19.52 2.80 24.12
C ASP A 308 19.52 1.58 25.06
N PRO A 309 20.68 1.04 25.46
CA PRO A 309 20.74 -0.16 26.30
C PRO A 309 20.19 0.05 27.73
N THR A 310 19.93 1.29 28.13
CA THR A 310 19.33 1.62 29.43
C THR A 310 17.81 1.68 29.39
N VAL A 311 17.19 1.60 28.18
CA VAL A 311 15.75 1.71 27.94
C VAL A 311 15.18 0.37 27.49
N THR A 312 14.03 0.00 28.03
CA THR A 312 13.27 -1.17 27.56
C THR A 312 12.15 -0.72 26.62
N TYR A 313 12.25 -1.08 25.35
CA TYR A 313 11.24 -0.76 24.33
C TYR A 313 10.17 -1.87 24.27
N LYS A 314 8.95 -1.56 24.73
CA LYS A 314 7.80 -2.49 24.70
C LYS A 314 6.91 -2.34 23.47
N ASN A 315 7.15 -1.30 22.71
CA ASN A 315 6.35 -0.87 21.55
C ASN A 315 6.82 -1.46 20.21
N VAL A 316 7.78 -2.38 20.24
CA VAL A 316 8.31 -3.03 19.03
C VAL A 316 7.42 -4.21 18.63
N CYS A 317 6.81 -4.13 17.47
CA CYS A 317 5.96 -5.17 16.88
C CYS A 317 6.76 -6.22 16.11
N SER A 318 7.75 -5.76 15.34
CA SER A 318 8.68 -6.60 14.59
C SER A 318 10.00 -5.87 14.33
N LYS A 319 11.09 -6.63 14.20
CA LYS A 319 12.42 -6.09 13.91
C LYS A 319 13.17 -7.03 12.98
N ALA A 320 13.75 -6.48 11.93
CA ALA A 320 14.57 -7.21 10.97
C ALA A 320 15.78 -6.38 10.57
N SER A 321 16.94 -6.99 10.38
CA SER A 321 18.15 -6.27 9.99
C SER A 321 19.14 -7.13 9.22
N ASN A 322 19.93 -6.49 8.37
CA ASN A 322 21.12 -7.05 7.75
C ASN A 322 22.28 -6.06 7.97
N THR A 323 23.29 -6.49 8.71
CA THR A 323 24.49 -5.69 9.03
C THR A 323 25.71 -6.06 8.20
N ALA A 324 25.54 -6.93 7.21
CA ALA A 324 26.61 -7.51 6.40
C ALA A 324 26.41 -7.31 4.89
N ILE A 325 25.87 -6.17 4.48
CA ILE A 325 25.69 -5.83 3.07
C ILE A 325 27.06 -5.49 2.48
N GLY A 326 27.64 -6.45 1.76
CA GLY A 326 28.92 -6.28 1.09
C GLY A 326 28.78 -5.69 -0.31
N THR A 327 29.92 -5.37 -0.90
CA THR A 327 29.96 -5.04 -2.34
C THR A 327 29.67 -6.30 -3.15
N ASN A 328 28.73 -6.22 -4.07
CA ASN A 328 28.43 -7.28 -5.03
C ASN A 328 29.24 -7.04 -6.31
N ASN A 329 30.57 -7.02 -6.21
CA ASN A 329 31.49 -6.64 -7.31
C ASN A 329 31.17 -5.28 -7.94
N GLY A 330 30.56 -4.37 -7.15
CA GLY A 330 30.10 -3.06 -7.64
C GLY A 330 28.75 -3.09 -8.36
N GLU A 331 28.06 -4.21 -8.35
CA GLU A 331 26.76 -4.41 -9.00
C GLU A 331 25.59 -4.25 -8.00
N TRP A 332 24.41 -3.95 -8.53
CA TRP A 332 23.17 -3.91 -7.77
C TRP A 332 22.78 -5.29 -7.23
N GLN A 333 22.23 -5.33 -6.03
CA GLN A 333 21.69 -6.53 -5.39
C GLN A 333 20.41 -6.20 -4.63
N GLN A 334 19.50 -7.15 -4.57
CA GLN A 334 18.28 -7.01 -3.77
C GLN A 334 18.51 -7.59 -2.37
N ILE A 335 18.17 -6.81 -1.37
CA ILE A 335 18.15 -7.22 0.05
C ILE A 335 16.70 -7.34 0.47
N THR A 336 16.31 -8.47 1.07
CA THR A 336 14.96 -8.68 1.62
C THR A 336 15.07 -9.05 3.09
N LEU A 337 14.32 -8.35 3.93
CA LEU A 337 14.24 -8.56 5.38
C LEU A 337 12.82 -9.01 5.74
N PRO A 338 12.58 -10.29 6.05
CA PRO A 338 11.28 -10.78 6.49
C PRO A 338 10.97 -10.30 7.91
N PHE A 339 9.68 -10.01 8.17
CA PHE A 339 9.18 -9.60 9.46
C PHE A 339 8.59 -10.78 10.25
N ASP A 340 8.95 -10.86 11.52
CA ASP A 340 8.35 -11.78 12.50
C ASP A 340 7.51 -10.98 13.50
N TYR A 341 6.23 -11.30 13.61
CA TYR A 341 5.26 -10.64 14.48
C TYR A 341 4.87 -11.47 15.70
N ALA A 342 5.67 -12.47 16.08
CA ALA A 342 5.37 -13.33 17.24
C ALA A 342 5.05 -12.55 18.53
N LYS A 343 5.69 -11.40 18.74
CA LYS A 343 5.39 -10.52 19.89
C LYS A 343 3.95 -9.98 19.89
N MET A 344 3.36 -9.75 18.70
CA MET A 344 1.97 -9.29 18.60
C MET A 344 0.98 -10.42 18.83
N ASP A 345 1.38 -11.65 18.57
CA ASP A 345 0.55 -12.84 18.88
C ASP A 345 0.43 -13.04 20.40
N ASP A 346 1.49 -12.66 21.15
CA ASP A 346 1.52 -12.72 22.62
C ASP A 346 0.88 -11.48 23.28
N ASP A 347 0.84 -10.34 22.60
CA ASP A 347 0.29 -9.08 23.11
C ASP A 347 -0.68 -8.42 22.13
N ALA A 348 -1.95 -8.72 22.28
CA ALA A 348 -3.04 -8.17 21.44
C ALA A 348 -3.20 -6.64 21.55
N THR A 349 -2.55 -5.98 22.50
CA THR A 349 -2.57 -4.50 22.62
C THR A 349 -1.61 -3.82 21.67
N LEU A 350 -0.55 -4.53 21.23
CA LEU A 350 0.38 -4.03 20.23
C LEU A 350 -0.32 -3.92 18.86
N LYS A 351 -0.11 -2.79 18.21
CA LYS A 351 -0.62 -2.53 16.85
C LYS A 351 0.50 -1.98 15.99
N ALA A 352 0.78 -2.61 14.86
CA ALA A 352 1.74 -2.11 13.88
C ALA A 352 1.19 -0.81 13.26
N ARG A 353 1.80 0.33 13.61
CA ARG A 353 1.36 1.66 13.18
C ARG A 353 2.40 2.44 12.40
N ALA A 354 3.67 2.13 12.61
CA ALA A 354 4.75 2.86 11.98
C ALA A 354 5.94 1.96 11.69
N ILE A 355 6.73 2.33 10.68
CA ILE A 355 8.00 1.69 10.35
C ILE A 355 9.14 2.70 10.41
N LEU A 356 10.21 2.31 11.11
CA LEU A 356 11.52 2.97 11.04
C LEU A 356 12.44 2.10 10.19
N LEU A 357 12.73 2.54 8.98
CA LEU A 357 13.73 1.94 8.10
C LEU A 357 14.97 2.83 8.11
N THR A 358 16.12 2.27 8.47
CA THR A 358 17.40 2.97 8.51
C THR A 358 18.43 2.20 7.70
N MET A 359 19.14 2.89 6.81
CA MET A 359 20.23 2.32 6.03
C MET A 359 21.50 3.16 6.23
N SER A 360 22.62 2.49 6.44
CA SER A 360 23.90 3.14 6.72
C SER A 360 25.06 2.54 5.92
N THR A 361 26.02 3.37 5.56
CA THR A 361 27.20 2.97 4.79
C THR A 361 28.21 2.14 5.58
N CYS A 362 28.04 2.03 6.90
CA CYS A 362 28.91 1.20 7.72
C CYS A 362 28.16 0.57 8.89
N SER A 363 28.39 -0.71 9.15
CA SER A 363 27.80 -1.47 10.26
C SER A 363 28.35 -1.08 11.64
N VAL A 364 29.51 -0.42 11.68
CA VAL A 364 30.15 0.03 12.91
C VAL A 364 30.08 1.56 12.95
N PRO A 365 29.54 2.16 14.02
CA PRO A 365 29.59 3.60 14.19
C PRO A 365 31.02 4.14 14.10
N GLY A 366 31.26 5.09 13.22
CA GLY A 366 32.59 5.66 12.97
C GLY A 366 33.59 4.74 12.29
N GLY A 367 33.19 3.52 11.90
CA GLY A 367 34.07 2.52 11.28
C GLY A 367 34.35 2.72 9.80
N GLY A 368 33.65 3.64 9.16
CA GLY A 368 33.74 3.89 7.71
C GLY A 368 35.04 4.56 7.28
N SER A 369 35.11 4.86 5.98
CA SER A 369 36.27 5.57 5.38
C SER A 369 36.41 6.99 5.94
N THR A 370 37.64 7.37 6.24
CA THR A 370 38.01 8.76 6.55
C THR A 370 38.65 9.48 5.35
N ASP A 371 38.80 8.79 4.23
CA ASP A 371 39.30 9.38 2.99
C ASP A 371 38.17 10.13 2.27
N LYS A 372 38.23 11.46 2.28
CA LYS A 372 37.27 12.32 1.59
C LYS A 372 37.20 12.11 0.07
N LYS A 373 38.27 11.56 -0.54
CA LYS A 373 38.30 11.26 -1.96
C LYS A 373 37.71 9.90 -2.30
N ASN A 374 37.60 9.03 -1.30
CA ASN A 374 37.09 7.69 -1.44
C ASN A 374 36.13 7.36 -0.28
N PRO A 375 34.96 8.03 -0.21
CA PRO A 375 33.97 7.76 0.82
C PRO A 375 33.31 6.39 0.58
N ASP A 376 32.71 5.84 1.63
CA ASP A 376 31.80 4.70 1.48
C ASP A 376 30.51 5.22 0.84
N CYS A 377 30.05 4.56 -0.21
CA CYS A 377 28.83 4.95 -0.93
C CYS A 377 27.84 3.80 -0.98
N LEU A 378 26.60 4.07 -0.60
CA LEU A 378 25.46 3.17 -0.71
C LEU A 378 24.42 3.81 -1.62
N TYR A 379 24.20 3.20 -2.79
CA TYR A 379 23.11 3.56 -3.70
C TYR A 379 21.89 2.72 -3.34
N ILE A 380 20.72 3.31 -3.32
CA ILE A 380 19.46 2.66 -2.93
C ILE A 380 18.40 3.00 -3.96
N ASP A 381 17.63 2.00 -4.38
CA ASP A 381 16.55 2.14 -5.34
C ASP A 381 15.43 1.15 -5.01
N ASP A 382 14.22 1.43 -5.46
CA ASP A 382 13.05 0.55 -5.38
C ASP A 382 12.90 -0.17 -4.03
N VAL A 383 12.70 0.61 -2.97
CA VAL A 383 12.37 0.08 -1.64
C VAL A 383 10.89 -0.31 -1.62
N GLU A 384 10.57 -1.53 -1.20
CA GLU A 384 9.21 -2.08 -1.24
C GLU A 384 8.83 -2.73 0.09
N LEU A 385 7.65 -2.43 0.60
CA LEU A 385 6.99 -3.23 1.62
C LEU A 385 6.24 -4.37 0.93
N VAL A 386 6.67 -5.59 1.20
CA VAL A 386 6.13 -6.79 0.56
C VAL A 386 4.89 -7.26 1.31
N TYR A 387 3.78 -7.43 0.60
CA TYR A 387 2.53 -7.97 1.11
C TYR A 387 2.16 -9.24 0.33
N ASN A 388 2.39 -10.40 0.94
CA ASN A 388 1.97 -11.66 0.36
C ASN A 388 0.44 -11.75 0.42
N TYR A 389 -0.19 -12.37 -0.56
CA TYR A 389 -1.63 -12.53 -0.62
C TYR A 389 -2.08 -13.74 -1.43
N LEU A 390 -1.18 -14.35 -2.18
CA LEU A 390 -1.52 -15.52 -2.98
C LEU A 390 -1.67 -16.76 -2.09
N PRO A 391 -2.72 -17.57 -2.28
CA PRO A 391 -2.88 -18.79 -1.54
C PRO A 391 -1.87 -19.86 -1.97
N THR A 392 -1.43 -20.66 -1.01
CA THR A 392 -0.65 -21.88 -1.27
C THR A 392 -1.55 -23.11 -1.47
N SER A 393 -2.80 -23.03 -0.97
CA SER A 393 -3.84 -24.00 -1.24
C SER A 393 -5.24 -23.37 -1.10
N ILE A 394 -6.19 -23.91 -1.83
CA ILE A 394 -7.62 -23.62 -1.69
C ILE A 394 -8.33 -24.96 -1.53
N SER A 395 -9.33 -25.01 -0.65
CA SER A 395 -10.18 -26.19 -0.45
C SER A 395 -11.66 -25.82 -0.39
N TYR A 396 -12.52 -26.77 -0.75
CA TYR A 396 -13.96 -26.68 -0.61
C TYR A 396 -14.52 -27.92 0.09
N ALA A 397 -15.32 -27.73 1.15
CA ALA A 397 -15.90 -28.80 1.95
C ALA A 397 -14.86 -29.83 2.44
N GLY A 398 -13.67 -29.35 2.84
CA GLY A 398 -12.56 -30.16 3.36
C GLY A 398 -11.79 -30.93 2.28
N LYS A 399 -12.01 -30.65 1.00
CA LYS A 399 -11.26 -31.23 -0.12
C LYS A 399 -10.40 -30.17 -0.78
N ASP A 400 -9.09 -30.38 -0.80
CA ASP A 400 -8.15 -29.51 -1.50
C ASP A 400 -8.37 -29.57 -3.02
N LEU A 401 -8.17 -28.41 -3.67
CA LEU A 401 -8.10 -28.36 -5.14
C LEU A 401 -6.94 -29.22 -5.62
N GLN A 402 -7.23 -30.13 -6.55
CA GLN A 402 -6.20 -31.02 -7.11
C GLN A 402 -5.20 -30.24 -7.97
N ALA A 403 -3.91 -30.50 -7.77
CA ALA A 403 -2.82 -29.82 -8.48
C ALA A 403 -2.95 -28.30 -8.46
N PHE A 404 -3.22 -27.75 -7.27
CA PHE A 404 -3.36 -26.31 -7.13
C PHE A 404 -2.03 -25.60 -7.53
N ASP A 405 -2.15 -24.63 -8.42
CA ASP A 405 -1.09 -23.75 -8.87
C ASP A 405 -1.60 -22.31 -8.80
N ALA A 406 -0.97 -21.46 -8.00
CA ALA A 406 -1.40 -20.08 -7.80
C ALA A 406 -1.42 -19.23 -9.10
N SER A 407 -0.74 -19.67 -10.15
CA SER A 407 -0.77 -19.02 -11.48
C SER A 407 -1.96 -19.44 -12.35
N ASN A 408 -2.62 -20.57 -12.04
CA ASN A 408 -3.84 -21.00 -12.70
C ASN A 408 -5.06 -20.43 -11.96
N ASN A 409 -5.91 -19.72 -12.66
CA ASN A 409 -7.03 -19.00 -12.05
C ASN A 409 -8.40 -19.69 -12.22
N GLU A 410 -8.45 -20.93 -12.72
CA GLU A 410 -9.71 -21.64 -12.95
C GLU A 410 -9.65 -23.09 -12.44
N TYR A 411 -10.64 -23.47 -11.60
CA TYR A 411 -10.74 -24.80 -11.00
C TYR A 411 -12.18 -25.29 -10.96
N ALA A 412 -12.36 -26.61 -10.98
CA ALA A 412 -13.66 -27.24 -10.74
C ALA A 412 -13.78 -27.65 -9.27
N ILE A 413 -14.94 -27.38 -8.67
CA ILE A 413 -15.31 -27.84 -7.33
C ILE A 413 -16.71 -28.46 -7.36
N SER A 414 -17.02 -29.31 -6.39
CA SER A 414 -18.34 -29.92 -6.31
C SER A 414 -18.75 -30.17 -4.86
N GLY A 415 -20.07 -30.21 -4.63
CA GLY A 415 -20.64 -30.48 -3.32
C GLY A 415 -22.09 -30.93 -3.40
N THR A 416 -22.66 -31.37 -2.27
CA THR A 416 -24.07 -31.72 -2.12
C THR A 416 -24.89 -30.46 -1.80
N GLY A 417 -25.95 -30.19 -2.56
CA GLY A 417 -26.82 -29.02 -2.36
C GLY A 417 -26.27 -27.74 -2.99
N ASP A 418 -26.78 -26.59 -2.54
CA ASP A 418 -26.34 -25.29 -3.02
C ASP A 418 -24.91 -24.96 -2.56
N PHE A 419 -24.23 -24.07 -3.29
CA PHE A 419 -22.92 -23.59 -2.91
C PHE A 419 -22.99 -22.88 -1.55
N ASP A 420 -22.03 -23.17 -0.70
CA ASP A 420 -21.93 -22.61 0.65
C ASP A 420 -20.53 -22.01 0.84
N ALA A 421 -20.44 -20.68 0.84
CA ALA A 421 -19.18 -19.96 0.96
C ALA A 421 -18.44 -20.26 2.29
N SER A 422 -19.16 -20.69 3.35
CA SER A 422 -18.53 -21.06 4.63
C SER A 422 -17.69 -22.33 4.56
N LYS A 423 -17.83 -23.10 3.48
CA LYS A 423 -17.04 -24.31 3.22
C LYS A 423 -15.79 -24.06 2.39
N LEU A 424 -15.59 -22.83 1.92
CA LEU A 424 -14.31 -22.43 1.33
C LEU A 424 -13.27 -22.22 2.43
N ALA A 425 -12.07 -22.73 2.19
CA ALA A 425 -10.91 -22.43 3.00
C ALA A 425 -9.68 -22.25 2.10
N SER A 426 -8.72 -21.51 2.60
CA SER A 426 -7.44 -21.28 1.90
C SER A 426 -6.32 -21.15 2.92
N VAL A 427 -5.10 -21.49 2.50
CA VAL A 427 -3.88 -21.24 3.25
C VAL A 427 -3.10 -20.15 2.52
N VAL A 428 -2.84 -19.06 3.19
CA VAL A 428 -2.05 -17.92 2.68
C VAL A 428 -0.94 -17.62 3.66
N ASN A 429 0.30 -17.60 3.21
CA ASN A 429 1.44 -17.23 4.02
C ASN A 429 1.63 -15.71 3.97
N ALA A 430 0.75 -14.99 4.65
CA ALA A 430 0.72 -13.54 4.69
C ALA A 430 0.34 -13.03 6.09
N LYS A 431 0.79 -11.84 6.44
CA LYS A 431 0.43 -11.18 7.71
C LYS A 431 -0.90 -10.45 7.61
N ASP A 432 -1.09 -9.70 6.55
CA ASP A 432 -2.35 -9.01 6.26
C ASP A 432 -2.76 -9.24 4.81
N TYR A 433 -3.94 -9.80 4.64
CA TYR A 433 -4.63 -9.93 3.36
C TYR A 433 -6.14 -9.97 3.62
N VAL A 434 -6.92 -9.77 2.59
CA VAL A 434 -8.37 -9.94 2.67
C VAL A 434 -8.87 -10.78 1.50
N THR A 435 -10.03 -11.41 1.70
CA THR A 435 -10.67 -12.18 0.64
C THR A 435 -12.08 -11.67 0.37
N SER A 436 -12.52 -11.87 -0.87
CA SER A 436 -13.89 -11.65 -1.30
C SER A 436 -14.40 -12.89 -2.02
N VAL A 437 -15.67 -13.21 -1.79
CA VAL A 437 -16.37 -14.29 -2.51
C VAL A 437 -17.60 -13.70 -3.15
N SER A 438 -17.74 -13.88 -4.46
CA SER A 438 -18.93 -13.49 -5.20
C SER A 438 -19.35 -14.61 -6.16
N MET A 439 -20.57 -14.60 -6.62
CA MET A 439 -21.13 -15.67 -7.47
C MET A 439 -21.73 -15.08 -8.73
N GLY A 440 -21.41 -15.66 -9.88
CA GLY A 440 -22.02 -15.34 -11.15
C GLY A 440 -23.38 -16.01 -11.32
N GLU A 441 -23.90 -15.97 -12.55
CA GLU A 441 -25.13 -16.66 -12.91
C GLU A 441 -24.84 -18.13 -13.19
N GLU A 442 -25.68 -19.03 -12.67
CA GLU A 442 -25.55 -20.46 -12.95
C GLU A 442 -25.92 -20.74 -14.41
N GLU A 443 -25.03 -21.38 -15.15
CA GLU A 443 -25.26 -21.82 -16.52
C GLU A 443 -24.98 -23.32 -16.65
N ASN A 444 -25.96 -24.06 -17.23
CA ASN A 444 -25.83 -25.50 -17.51
C ASN A 444 -25.46 -26.37 -16.28
N GLY A 445 -25.94 -25.99 -15.09
CA GLY A 445 -25.66 -26.67 -13.83
C GLY A 445 -24.25 -26.39 -13.26
N VAL A 446 -23.57 -25.36 -13.77
CA VAL A 446 -22.29 -24.87 -13.26
C VAL A 446 -22.47 -23.45 -12.74
N LEU A 447 -22.19 -23.25 -11.47
CA LEU A 447 -22.18 -21.94 -10.82
C LEU A 447 -20.73 -21.44 -10.75
N PRO A 448 -20.37 -20.35 -11.45
CA PRO A 448 -19.07 -19.74 -11.29
C PRO A 448 -19.01 -19.00 -9.95
N VAL A 449 -18.07 -19.39 -9.12
CA VAL A 449 -17.76 -18.76 -7.82
C VAL A 449 -16.42 -18.06 -7.95
N TYR A 450 -16.38 -16.78 -7.69
CA TYR A 450 -15.18 -15.97 -7.75
C TYR A 450 -14.62 -15.81 -6.36
N TYR A 451 -13.41 -16.33 -6.14
CA TYR A 451 -12.70 -16.24 -4.88
C TYR A 451 -11.48 -15.34 -5.07
N SER A 452 -11.58 -14.12 -4.58
CA SER A 452 -10.56 -13.09 -4.76
C SER A 452 -9.70 -12.95 -3.52
N PHE A 453 -8.39 -12.80 -3.75
CA PHE A 453 -7.37 -12.52 -2.75
C PHE A 453 -6.80 -11.13 -3.01
N ILE A 454 -6.65 -10.34 -1.98
CA ILE A 454 -6.27 -8.93 -2.03
C ILE A 454 -5.13 -8.72 -1.05
N SER A 455 -4.02 -8.10 -1.52
CA SER A 455 -2.86 -7.77 -0.67
C SER A 455 -3.22 -6.80 0.46
N GLY A 456 -2.42 -6.83 1.54
CA GLY A 456 -2.68 -6.03 2.73
C GLY A 456 -2.74 -4.52 2.46
N ASP A 457 -2.02 -4.02 1.47
CA ASP A 457 -2.03 -2.62 1.03
C ASP A 457 -3.15 -2.28 0.01
N TYR A 458 -3.91 -3.26 -0.44
CA TYR A 458 -4.92 -3.17 -1.49
C TYR A 458 -4.39 -2.80 -2.90
N GLN A 459 -3.08 -2.90 -3.11
CA GLN A 459 -2.48 -2.60 -4.41
C GLN A 459 -2.56 -3.79 -5.38
N ASN A 460 -2.63 -5.02 -4.86
CA ASN A 460 -2.62 -6.22 -5.69
C ASN A 460 -3.82 -7.12 -5.41
N THR A 461 -4.35 -7.74 -6.47
CA THR A 461 -5.51 -8.64 -6.41
C THR A 461 -5.30 -9.85 -7.32
N MET A 462 -5.81 -11.01 -6.89
CA MET A 462 -5.90 -12.23 -7.70
C MET A 462 -7.25 -12.87 -7.49
N THR A 463 -7.93 -13.23 -8.57
CA THR A 463 -9.24 -13.89 -8.51
C THR A 463 -9.15 -15.28 -9.14
N TYR A 464 -9.64 -16.25 -8.41
CA TYR A 464 -9.81 -17.64 -8.87
C TYR A 464 -11.29 -17.88 -9.17
N THR A 465 -11.57 -18.45 -10.34
CA THR A 465 -12.90 -18.92 -10.71
C THR A 465 -13.04 -20.39 -10.32
N LEU A 466 -13.93 -20.66 -9.37
CA LEU A 466 -14.24 -22.00 -8.89
C LEU A 466 -15.58 -22.42 -9.51
N ASN A 467 -15.54 -23.27 -10.52
CA ASN A 467 -16.72 -23.79 -11.21
C ASN A 467 -17.39 -24.84 -10.34
N TYR A 468 -18.46 -24.45 -9.61
CA TYR A 468 -19.19 -25.32 -8.70
C TYR A 468 -20.25 -26.14 -9.41
N THR A 469 -20.29 -27.46 -9.15
CA THR A 469 -21.35 -28.37 -9.62
C THR A 469 -21.98 -29.12 -8.45
N LYS A 470 -23.32 -29.24 -8.43
CA LYS A 470 -24.03 -30.05 -7.43
C LYS A 470 -23.81 -31.53 -7.70
N GLN A 471 -23.36 -32.27 -6.67
CA GLN A 471 -23.31 -33.73 -6.73
C GLN A 471 -24.70 -34.32 -6.49
N GLY A 472 -25.15 -35.18 -7.39
CA GLY A 472 -26.45 -35.87 -7.28
C GLY A 472 -27.52 -35.40 -8.26
N GLU A 473 -27.38 -34.26 -8.88
CA GLU A 473 -28.11 -33.93 -10.11
C GLU A 473 -27.31 -34.51 -11.28
N SER A 474 -27.83 -35.52 -11.94
CA SER A 474 -27.20 -36.08 -13.14
C SER A 474 -27.28 -35.00 -14.22
N SER A 475 -26.31 -34.11 -14.25
CA SER A 475 -26.10 -33.31 -15.46
C SER A 475 -25.61 -34.27 -16.52
N ALA A 476 -26.51 -34.62 -17.41
CA ALA A 476 -26.14 -35.27 -18.66
C ALA A 476 -25.32 -34.27 -19.50
N ILE A 477 -24.12 -33.92 -19.04
CA ILE A 477 -23.08 -33.27 -19.85
C ILE A 477 -22.32 -34.39 -20.52
N SER A 478 -22.96 -35.03 -21.48
CA SER A 478 -22.26 -35.77 -22.50
C SER A 478 -21.46 -34.76 -23.35
N GLY A 479 -20.13 -34.76 -23.11
CA GLY A 479 -19.13 -34.23 -24.03
C GLY A 479 -19.32 -32.77 -24.47
N VAL A 480 -18.73 -31.85 -23.68
CA VAL A 480 -18.42 -30.53 -24.26
C VAL A 480 -17.34 -30.76 -25.34
N ASN A 481 -17.81 -30.86 -26.56
CA ASN A 481 -16.94 -30.84 -27.73
C ASN A 481 -16.32 -29.43 -27.79
N ALA A 482 -15.07 -29.28 -27.42
CA ALA A 482 -14.30 -28.04 -27.45
C ALA A 482 -14.16 -27.41 -28.84
N ASN A 483 -14.88 -27.96 -29.86
CA ASN A 483 -14.84 -27.56 -31.25
C ASN A 483 -16.13 -26.98 -31.82
N ALA A 484 -17.14 -26.65 -31.00
CA ALA A 484 -18.27 -25.91 -31.52
C ALA A 484 -17.85 -24.46 -31.79
N LYS A 485 -17.50 -24.14 -33.03
CA LYS A 485 -17.35 -22.75 -33.49
C LYS A 485 -18.67 -22.03 -33.24
N LYS A 486 -18.80 -21.35 -32.08
CA LYS A 486 -19.92 -20.43 -31.85
C LYS A 486 -19.83 -19.34 -32.92
N SER A 487 -20.86 -19.22 -33.75
CA SER A 487 -20.88 -18.19 -34.78
C SER A 487 -20.97 -16.83 -34.14
N VAL A 488 -19.95 -15.99 -34.37
CA VAL A 488 -19.88 -14.61 -33.86
C VAL A 488 -20.83 -13.74 -34.72
N ALA A 489 -21.85 -13.15 -34.09
CA ALA A 489 -22.78 -12.24 -34.74
C ALA A 489 -22.19 -10.84 -34.95
N GLY A 490 -21.26 -10.42 -34.10
CA GLY A 490 -20.59 -9.14 -34.24
C GLY A 490 -19.54 -8.92 -33.16
N ILE A 491 -18.59 -8.03 -33.46
CA ILE A 491 -17.56 -7.54 -32.52
C ILE A 491 -17.76 -6.03 -32.44
N PHE A 492 -17.74 -5.52 -31.20
CA PHE A 492 -18.02 -4.12 -30.90
C PHE A 492 -16.88 -3.55 -30.05
N ASP A 493 -16.56 -2.27 -30.22
CA ASP A 493 -15.72 -1.53 -29.29
C ASP A 493 -16.51 -1.13 -28.03
N LEU A 494 -15.84 -0.55 -27.05
CA LEU A 494 -16.47 -0.13 -25.78
C LEU A 494 -17.52 0.98 -25.96
N SER A 495 -17.54 1.66 -27.10
CA SER A 495 -18.58 2.64 -27.46
C SER A 495 -19.81 2.01 -28.12
N GLY A 496 -19.83 0.68 -28.24
CA GLY A 496 -20.93 -0.06 -28.89
C GLY A 496 -20.89 -0.03 -30.43
N ARG A 497 -19.83 0.51 -31.05
CA ARG A 497 -19.67 0.55 -32.49
C ARG A 497 -19.15 -0.79 -33.00
N ARG A 498 -19.78 -1.35 -34.03
CA ARG A 498 -19.35 -2.60 -34.66
C ARG A 498 -17.99 -2.41 -35.35
N VAL A 499 -17.02 -3.27 -35.00
CA VAL A 499 -15.66 -3.24 -35.52
C VAL A 499 -15.22 -4.60 -36.02
N LYS A 500 -14.18 -4.62 -36.87
CA LYS A 500 -13.48 -5.87 -37.22
C LYS A 500 -12.32 -6.05 -36.23
N LEU A 501 -12.11 -7.27 -35.78
CA LEU A 501 -10.96 -7.59 -34.91
C LEU A 501 -9.68 -7.34 -35.72
N GLY A 502 -9.06 -6.19 -35.49
CA GLY A 502 -7.82 -5.76 -36.15
C GLY A 502 -6.57 -6.18 -35.40
N SER A 503 -5.42 -5.67 -35.84
CA SER A 503 -4.12 -5.86 -35.17
C SER A 503 -3.88 -4.94 -33.97
N GLN A 504 -4.79 -4.05 -33.67
CA GLN A 504 -4.66 -3.13 -32.53
C GLN A 504 -5.00 -3.82 -31.22
N HIS A 505 -4.18 -3.60 -30.19
CA HIS A 505 -4.48 -4.01 -28.83
C HIS A 505 -5.67 -3.20 -28.30
N GLY A 506 -6.64 -3.88 -27.73
CA GLY A 506 -7.84 -3.23 -27.21
C GLY A 506 -8.82 -4.22 -26.61
N VAL A 507 -9.85 -3.66 -25.96
CA VAL A 507 -10.94 -4.43 -25.39
C VAL A 507 -12.13 -4.38 -26.34
N TYR A 508 -12.68 -5.57 -26.65
CA TYR A 508 -13.80 -5.72 -27.59
C TYR A 508 -14.91 -6.53 -26.93
N ILE A 509 -16.14 -6.24 -27.28
CA ILE A 509 -17.33 -7.01 -26.92
C ILE A 509 -17.71 -7.89 -28.12
N VAL A 510 -17.68 -9.20 -27.94
CA VAL A 510 -18.11 -10.17 -28.93
C VAL A 510 -19.55 -10.57 -28.64
N ARG A 511 -20.46 -10.42 -29.60
CA ARG A 511 -21.83 -10.91 -29.51
C ARG A 511 -21.99 -12.18 -30.35
N THR A 512 -22.51 -13.26 -29.76
CA THR A 512 -22.82 -14.50 -30.48
C THR A 512 -24.15 -14.39 -31.22
N ALA A 513 -24.37 -15.28 -32.17
CA ALA A 513 -25.63 -15.34 -32.89
C ALA A 513 -26.84 -15.62 -31.98
N GLU A 514 -26.62 -16.22 -30.82
CA GLU A 514 -27.62 -16.51 -29.78
C GLU A 514 -27.90 -15.31 -28.86
N GLY A 515 -27.26 -14.15 -29.13
CA GLY A 515 -27.45 -12.93 -28.35
C GLY A 515 -26.57 -12.80 -27.10
N LYS A 516 -25.76 -13.81 -26.77
CA LYS A 516 -24.80 -13.75 -25.67
C LYS A 516 -23.64 -12.82 -26.01
N THR A 517 -23.14 -12.10 -25.01
CA THR A 517 -21.98 -11.21 -25.15
C THR A 517 -20.81 -11.75 -24.36
N ALA A 518 -19.61 -11.68 -24.92
CA ALA A 518 -18.36 -11.98 -24.25
C ALA A 518 -17.36 -10.87 -24.56
N LYS A 519 -16.50 -10.57 -23.58
CA LYS A 519 -15.42 -9.59 -23.71
C LYS A 519 -14.16 -10.33 -24.13
N ILE A 520 -13.43 -9.77 -25.09
CA ILE A 520 -12.10 -10.23 -25.46
C ILE A 520 -11.12 -9.05 -25.37
N SER A 521 -9.95 -9.29 -24.83
CA SER A 521 -8.80 -8.39 -24.93
C SER A 521 -7.82 -8.95 -25.97
N LYS A 522 -7.23 -8.10 -26.77
CA LYS A 522 -6.21 -8.48 -27.73
C LYS A 522 -4.98 -7.60 -27.56
#